data_f29157bf9e994310df73d2af41de6fde
#
_entry.id   f29157bf9e994310df73d2af41de6fde
#
_cell.length_a   1.000
_cell.length_b   1.000
_cell.length_c   1.000
_cell.angle_alpha   90.00
_cell.angle_beta   90.00
_cell.angle_gamma   90.00
#
_symmetry.space_group_name_H-M   'P 1'
#
loop_
_entity.id
_entity.type
_entity.pdbx_description
1 polymer ?
#
loop_
_entity_poly.entity_id
_entity_poly.type
_entity_poly.pdbx_seq_one_letter_code
_entity_poly.pdbx_strand_id
1 'polypeptide(L)'
;MTNVNETVVRYIAAWNERDPKRRRHLVAETWTEDGSYIDAHRNGKGHGAIDAMLATAQAQFPSYRISLVSGIEAHNDFVRFSWAAGGTGEAPLYLGGTDFASLAPDGRIKIVAGFTDAAPAPVK
;
A
#
# COMPACT_ATOMS: atom_id res chain seq x y z
N MET A 1 22.48 -1.18 4.74
CA MET A 1 21.80 -0.04 4.14
C MET A 1 20.44 -0.46 3.61
N THR A 2 19.44 0.31 3.92
CA THR A 2 18.09 -0.09 3.56
C THR A 2 17.83 0.19 2.10
N ASN A 3 17.27 -0.77 1.41
CA ASN A 3 16.89 -0.61 0.02
C ASN A 3 15.43 -0.13 -0.03
N VAL A 4 15.24 1.10 -0.49
CA VAL A 4 13.90 1.71 -0.60
C VAL A 4 13.00 0.88 -1.52
N ASN A 5 13.56 0.34 -2.59
CA ASN A 5 12.77 -0.50 -3.51
C ASN A 5 12.22 -1.74 -2.80
N GLU A 6 13.00 -2.36 -1.94
CA GLU A 6 12.53 -3.51 -1.17
C GLU A 6 11.40 -3.13 -0.23
N THR A 7 11.48 -1.96 0.39
CA THR A 7 10.41 -1.47 1.27
C THR A 7 9.11 -1.29 0.49
N VAL A 8 9.18 -0.70 -0.68
CA VAL A 8 7.97 -0.50 -1.52
C VAL A 8 7.42 -1.85 -1.99
N VAL A 9 8.29 -2.78 -2.37
CA VAL A 9 7.86 -4.12 -2.78
C VAL A 9 7.14 -4.84 -1.64
N ARG A 10 7.68 -4.76 -0.42
CA ARG A 10 7.02 -5.36 0.75
C ARG A 10 5.68 -4.69 1.05
N TYR A 11 5.61 -3.37 0.89
CA TYR A 11 4.38 -2.61 1.06
C TYR A 11 3.29 -3.11 0.11
N ILE A 12 3.61 -3.22 -1.17
CA ILE A 12 2.67 -3.73 -2.16
C ILE A 12 2.28 -5.18 -1.84
N ALA A 13 3.26 -5.99 -1.42
CA ALA A 13 2.99 -7.38 -1.05
C ALA A 13 2.02 -7.48 0.13
N ALA A 14 2.13 -6.58 1.10
CA ALA A 14 1.22 -6.56 2.25
C ALA A 14 -0.22 -6.31 1.82
N TRP A 15 -0.43 -5.39 0.87
CA TRP A 15 -1.76 -5.14 0.33
C TRP A 15 -2.36 -6.35 -0.38
N ASN A 16 -1.50 -7.20 -0.96
CA ASN A 16 -1.92 -8.34 -1.77
C ASN A 16 -1.95 -9.65 -0.99
N GLU A 17 -1.35 -9.72 0.20
CA GLU A 17 -1.24 -10.96 0.93
C GLU A 17 -2.56 -11.33 1.59
N ARG A 18 -3.12 -12.46 1.19
CA ARG A 18 -4.43 -12.89 1.66
C ARG A 18 -4.38 -13.84 2.85
N ASP A 19 -3.22 -14.44 3.10
CA ASP A 19 -3.04 -15.25 4.29
C ASP A 19 -2.88 -14.34 5.51
N PRO A 20 -3.77 -14.45 6.53
CA PRO A 20 -3.71 -13.51 7.66
C PRO A 20 -2.38 -13.54 8.42
N LYS A 21 -1.79 -14.70 8.57
CA LYS A 21 -0.54 -14.83 9.32
C LYS A 21 0.63 -14.20 8.56
N ARG A 22 0.73 -14.46 7.27
CA ARG A 22 1.78 -13.86 6.43
C ARG A 22 1.59 -12.36 6.29
N ARG A 23 0.35 -11.91 6.19
CA ARG A 23 0.07 -10.48 6.10
C ARG A 23 0.51 -9.75 7.36
N ARG A 24 0.20 -10.29 8.54
CA ARG A 24 0.66 -9.68 9.80
C ARG A 24 2.18 -9.62 9.87
N HIS A 25 2.86 -10.63 9.39
CA HIS A 25 4.31 -10.65 9.34
C HIS A 25 4.85 -9.56 8.41
N LEU A 26 4.27 -9.43 7.22
CA LEU A 26 4.65 -8.38 6.27
C LEU A 26 4.40 -6.98 6.83
N VAL A 27 3.28 -6.79 7.52
CA VAL A 27 2.99 -5.50 8.16
C VAL A 27 4.09 -5.17 9.18
N ALA A 28 4.47 -6.12 10.01
CA ALA A 28 5.50 -5.91 11.03
C ALA A 28 6.86 -5.60 10.42
N GLU A 29 7.18 -6.18 9.28
CA GLU A 29 8.43 -5.91 8.59
C GLU A 29 8.42 -4.58 7.83
N THR A 30 7.24 -4.11 7.44
CA THR A 30 7.10 -2.96 6.56
C THR A 30 6.91 -1.66 7.32
N TRP A 31 6.11 -1.66 8.37
CA TRP A 31 5.86 -0.46 9.19
C TRP A 31 6.58 -0.53 10.52
N THR A 32 6.95 0.64 11.05
CA THR A 32 7.40 0.73 12.45
C THR A 32 6.23 0.34 13.37
N GLU A 33 6.53 0.06 14.63
CA GLU A 33 5.50 -0.39 15.58
C GLU A 33 4.36 0.61 15.72
N ASP A 34 4.67 1.91 15.65
CA ASP A 34 3.67 2.98 15.72
C ASP A 34 3.37 3.56 14.33
N GLY A 35 3.74 2.84 13.27
CA GLY A 35 3.51 3.28 11.92
C GLY A 35 2.05 3.47 11.59
N SER A 36 1.77 4.26 10.57
CA SER A 36 0.39 4.56 10.22
C SER A 36 0.19 4.61 8.72
N TYR A 37 -1.05 4.49 8.34
CA TYR A 37 -1.53 4.65 6.98
C TYR A 37 -2.77 5.54 7.00
N ILE A 38 -2.87 6.43 6.03
CA ILE A 38 -4.06 7.26 5.87
C ILE A 38 -4.33 7.53 4.40
N ASP A 39 -5.58 7.45 4.01
CA ASP A 39 -6.08 7.97 2.74
C ASP A 39 -7.48 8.54 2.96
N ALA A 40 -8.17 8.92 1.88
CA ALA A 40 -9.47 9.57 2.01
C ALA A 40 -10.55 8.67 2.64
N HIS A 41 -10.36 7.36 2.61
CA HIS A 41 -11.39 6.41 3.02
C HIS A 41 -10.97 5.51 4.17
N ARG A 42 -9.68 5.43 4.47
CA ARG A 42 -9.14 4.47 5.43
C ARG A 42 -8.05 5.10 6.26
N ASN A 43 -7.91 4.61 7.48
CA ASN A 43 -6.74 4.93 8.27
C ASN A 43 -6.46 3.78 9.25
N GLY A 44 -5.23 3.69 9.68
CA GLY A 44 -4.84 2.74 10.71
C GLY A 44 -3.53 3.16 11.31
N LYS A 45 -3.41 3.05 12.63
CA LYS A 45 -2.17 3.31 13.34
C LYS A 45 -1.80 2.09 14.16
N GLY A 46 -0.56 1.65 14.00
CA GLY A 46 -0.05 0.44 14.63
C GLY A 46 -0.33 -0.80 13.79
N HIS A 47 0.44 -1.85 14.02
CA HIS A 47 0.40 -3.04 13.19
C HIS A 47 -0.98 -3.71 13.17
N GLY A 48 -1.64 -3.80 14.31
CA GLY A 48 -2.96 -4.43 14.39
C GLY A 48 -4.01 -3.69 13.58
N ALA A 49 -4.04 -2.37 13.70
CA ALA A 49 -5.01 -1.55 12.96
C ALA A 49 -4.73 -1.57 11.45
N ILE A 50 -3.45 -1.53 11.08
CA ILE A 50 -3.06 -1.59 9.66
C ILE A 50 -3.46 -2.94 9.07
N ASP A 51 -3.17 -4.02 9.76
CA ASP A 51 -3.54 -5.35 9.30
C ASP A 51 -5.05 -5.48 9.14
N ALA A 52 -5.82 -5.01 10.11
CA ALA A 52 -7.29 -5.04 10.05
C ALA A 52 -7.80 -4.22 8.85
N MET A 53 -7.19 -3.07 8.60
CA MET A 53 -7.54 -2.23 7.46
C MET A 53 -7.29 -2.95 6.13
N LEU A 54 -6.14 -3.60 6.01
CA LEU A 54 -5.80 -4.37 4.81
C LEU A 54 -6.78 -5.53 4.60
N ALA A 55 -7.13 -6.23 5.68
CA ALA A 55 -8.09 -7.32 5.61
C ALA A 55 -9.46 -6.83 5.11
N THR A 56 -9.91 -5.70 5.61
CA THR A 56 -11.17 -5.10 5.19
C THR A 56 -11.13 -4.74 3.71
N ALA A 57 -10.05 -4.11 3.26
CA ALA A 57 -9.90 -3.76 1.85
C ALA A 57 -9.94 -4.99 0.95
N GLN A 58 -9.25 -6.04 1.34
CA GLN A 58 -9.23 -7.29 0.57
C GLN A 58 -10.61 -7.93 0.50
N ALA A 59 -11.39 -7.85 1.58
CA ALA A 59 -12.74 -8.39 1.60
C ALA A 59 -13.68 -7.58 0.68
N GLN A 60 -13.46 -6.26 0.60
CA GLN A 60 -14.26 -5.40 -0.27
C GLN A 60 -13.93 -5.61 -1.75
N PHE A 61 -12.70 -5.96 -2.07
CA PHE A 61 -12.23 -6.10 -3.44
C PHE A 61 -11.51 -7.43 -3.63
N PRO A 62 -12.22 -8.55 -3.51
CA PRO A 62 -11.59 -9.88 -3.45
C PRO A 62 -10.88 -10.28 -4.74
N SER A 63 -11.23 -9.67 -5.87
CA SER A 63 -10.64 -10.01 -7.17
C SER A 63 -9.51 -9.08 -7.58
N TYR A 64 -9.18 -8.08 -6.77
CA TYR A 64 -8.23 -7.06 -7.19
C TYR A 64 -6.87 -7.25 -6.55
N ARG A 65 -5.85 -6.88 -7.31
CA ARG A 65 -4.46 -6.87 -6.85
C ARG A 65 -3.87 -5.48 -7.09
N ILE A 66 -2.97 -5.10 -6.20
CA ILE A 66 -2.24 -3.85 -6.31
C ILE A 66 -0.94 -4.11 -7.06
N SER A 67 -0.63 -3.24 -8.01
CA SER A 67 0.62 -3.31 -8.79
C SER A 67 1.30 -1.95 -8.77
N LEU A 68 2.63 -1.98 -8.76
CA LEU A 68 3.43 -0.77 -8.94
C LEU A 68 3.42 -0.41 -10.41
N VAL A 69 3.05 0.84 -10.74
CA VAL A 69 2.94 1.29 -12.14
C VAL A 69 3.82 2.48 -12.46
N SER A 70 4.69 2.89 -11.55
CA SER A 70 5.64 3.97 -11.79
C SER A 70 7.02 3.56 -11.31
N GLY A 71 8.01 4.41 -11.60
CA GLY A 71 9.27 4.35 -10.89
C GLY A 71 9.07 4.76 -9.43
N ILE A 72 10.03 4.41 -8.61
CA ILE A 72 10.05 4.79 -7.22
C ILE A 72 10.97 5.98 -7.08
N GLU A 73 10.42 7.10 -6.61
CA GLU A 73 11.19 8.30 -6.38
C GLU A 73 11.43 8.47 -4.88
N ALA A 74 12.67 8.68 -4.51
CA ALA A 74 13.03 8.82 -3.11
C ALA A 74 14.10 9.89 -2.93
N HIS A 75 13.97 10.66 -1.86
CA HIS A 75 15.00 11.56 -1.39
C HIS A 75 14.84 11.75 0.11
N ASN A 76 15.93 11.99 0.80
CA ASN A 76 15.89 12.08 2.26
C ASN A 76 15.19 10.84 2.84
N ASP A 77 14.21 11.03 3.69
CA ASP A 77 13.46 9.93 4.28
C ASP A 77 12.11 9.71 3.60
N PHE A 78 11.89 10.34 2.45
CA PHE A 78 10.61 10.28 1.75
C PHE A 78 10.68 9.43 0.50
N VAL A 79 9.58 8.78 0.20
CA VAL A 79 9.44 7.98 -1.02
C VAL A 79 8.05 8.22 -1.61
N ARG A 80 8.00 8.22 -2.93
CA ARG A 80 6.74 8.36 -3.67
C ARG A 80 6.70 7.31 -4.78
N PHE A 81 5.54 6.73 -4.97
CA PHE A 81 5.31 5.78 -6.06
C PHE A 81 3.83 5.74 -6.41
N SER A 82 3.54 5.33 -7.64
CA SER A 82 2.15 5.18 -8.11
C SER A 82 1.79 3.70 -8.25
N TRP A 83 0.54 3.41 -7.98
CA TRP A 83 0.03 2.06 -7.96
C TRP A 83 -1.29 1.99 -8.74
N ALA A 84 -1.65 0.79 -9.14
CA ALA A 84 -2.95 0.52 -9.72
C ALA A 84 -3.55 -0.71 -9.07
N ALA A 85 -4.86 -0.68 -8.89
CA ALA A 85 -5.62 -1.84 -8.45
C ALA A 85 -6.41 -2.35 -9.63
N GLY A 86 -6.14 -3.57 -10.02
CA GLY A 86 -6.80 -4.18 -11.15
C GLY A 86 -7.31 -5.55 -10.80
N GLY A 87 -8.35 -5.98 -11.51
CA GLY A 87 -8.84 -7.32 -11.37
C GLY A 87 -7.91 -8.32 -12.01
N THR A 88 -8.00 -9.56 -11.56
CA THR A 88 -7.34 -10.68 -12.21
C THR A 88 -8.31 -11.28 -13.24
N GLY A 89 -7.74 -11.89 -14.26
CA GLY A 89 -8.55 -12.50 -15.32
C GLY A 89 -9.30 -11.42 -16.11
N GLU A 90 -10.60 -11.52 -16.15
CA GLU A 90 -11.45 -10.61 -16.93
C GLU A 90 -11.82 -9.32 -16.21
N ALA A 91 -11.53 -9.20 -14.93
CA ALA A 91 -11.85 -7.99 -14.22
C ALA A 91 -11.00 -6.82 -14.72
N PRO A 92 -11.59 -5.66 -14.98
CA PRO A 92 -10.85 -4.55 -15.56
C PRO A 92 -9.92 -3.89 -14.57
N LEU A 93 -8.95 -3.14 -15.09
CA LEU A 93 -8.19 -2.21 -14.28
C LEU A 93 -9.18 -1.18 -13.73
N TYR A 94 -9.13 -0.94 -12.44
CA TYR A 94 -10.21 -0.24 -11.79
C TYR A 94 -9.81 1.10 -11.18
N LEU A 95 -8.66 1.16 -10.55
CA LEU A 95 -8.32 2.28 -9.69
C LEU A 95 -6.82 2.51 -9.73
N GLY A 96 -6.41 3.75 -9.55
CA GLY A 96 -5.01 4.09 -9.41
C GLY A 96 -4.80 5.11 -8.33
N GLY A 97 -3.58 5.32 -7.95
CA GLY A 97 -3.24 6.32 -6.97
C GLY A 97 -1.74 6.49 -6.81
N THR A 98 -1.38 7.42 -5.95
CA THR A 98 0.00 7.71 -5.59
C THR A 98 0.11 7.74 -4.08
N ASP A 99 1.10 7.05 -3.58
CA ASP A 99 1.38 7.03 -2.15
C ASP A 99 2.69 7.73 -1.85
N PHE A 100 2.69 8.47 -0.76
CA PHE A 100 3.88 9.11 -0.19
C PHE A 100 4.15 8.46 1.16
N ALA A 101 5.39 8.13 1.42
CA ALA A 101 5.75 7.54 2.70
C ALA A 101 6.97 8.23 3.30
N SER A 102 7.01 8.28 4.61
CA SER A 102 8.16 8.70 5.38
C SER A 102 8.75 7.46 6.04
N LEU A 103 10.07 7.31 5.96
CA LEU A 103 10.76 6.12 6.42
C LEU A 103 11.54 6.39 7.70
N ALA A 104 11.61 5.38 8.56
CA ALA A 104 12.47 5.38 9.73
C ALA A 104 13.92 5.04 9.32
N PRO A 105 14.91 5.27 10.20
CA PRO A 105 16.30 4.95 9.87
C PRO A 105 16.54 3.49 9.50
N ASP A 106 15.74 2.56 10.01
CA ASP A 106 15.85 1.15 9.65
C ASP A 106 15.15 0.80 8.32
N GLY A 107 14.56 1.80 7.66
CA GLY A 107 13.90 1.63 6.39
C GLY A 107 12.43 1.23 6.47
N ARG A 108 11.91 1.00 7.67
CA ARG A 108 10.48 0.73 7.80
C ARG A 108 9.69 2.03 7.69
N ILE A 109 8.45 1.90 7.29
CA ILE A 109 7.57 3.05 7.05
C ILE A 109 7.07 3.61 8.37
N LYS A 110 7.18 4.92 8.53
CA LYS A 110 6.58 5.65 9.66
C LYS A 110 5.14 6.03 9.35
N ILE A 111 4.89 6.55 8.17
CA ILE A 111 3.55 6.92 7.74
C ILE A 111 3.45 6.81 6.23
N VAL A 112 2.31 6.33 5.76
CA VAL A 112 1.93 6.41 4.35
C VAL A 112 0.73 7.35 4.25
N ALA A 113 0.82 8.31 3.34
CA ALA A 113 -0.33 9.12 2.94
C ALA A 113 -0.67 8.74 1.50
N GLY A 114 -1.84 8.18 1.30
CA GLY A 114 -2.28 7.70 0.00
C GLY A 114 -3.28 8.64 -0.64
N PHE A 115 -3.14 8.81 -1.95
CA PHE A 115 -4.03 9.63 -2.74
C PHE A 115 -4.54 8.79 -3.90
N THR A 116 -5.85 8.58 -3.93
CA THR A 116 -6.48 7.84 -5.01
C THR A 116 -6.81 8.81 -6.13
N ASP A 117 -6.46 8.43 -7.34
CA ASP A 117 -6.80 9.25 -8.50
C ASP A 117 -8.31 9.28 -8.67
N ALA A 118 -8.81 10.40 -9.20
CA ALA A 118 -10.22 10.47 -9.54
C ALA A 118 -10.54 9.36 -10.54
N ALA A 119 -11.67 8.69 -10.32
CA ALA A 119 -12.12 7.69 -11.27
C ALA A 119 -12.27 8.33 -12.64
N PRO A 120 -11.83 7.65 -13.71
CA PRO A 120 -12.05 8.20 -15.05
C PRO A 120 -13.54 8.43 -15.28
N ALA A 121 -13.86 9.51 -15.98
CA ALA A 121 -15.24 9.77 -16.34
C ALA A 121 -15.78 8.58 -17.14
N PRO A 122 -17.03 8.18 -16.89
CA PRO A 122 -17.60 7.10 -17.67
C PRO A 122 -17.55 7.42 -19.16
N VAL A 123 -17.24 6.43 -19.93
CA VAL A 123 -17.28 6.58 -21.40
C VAL A 123 -18.74 6.74 -21.80
N LYS A 124 -19.00 7.76 -22.53
CA LYS A 124 -20.35 8.06 -23.00
C LYS A 124 -20.61 7.42 -24.33
#